data_5a9bad6689b2ba89e2fb3616dab88645
#
_entry.id   5a9bad6689b2ba89e2fb3616dab88645
#
_cell.length_a   1.000
_cell.length_b   1.000
_cell.length_c   1.000
_cell.angle_alpha   90.00
_cell.angle_beta   90.00
_cell.angle_gamma   90.00
#
_symmetry.space_group_name_H-M   'P 1'
#
loop_
_entity.id
_entity.type
_entity.pdbx_description
1 polymer ?
#
loop_
_entity_poly.entity_id
_entity_poly.type
_entity_poly.pdbx_seq_one_letter_code
_entity_poly.pdbx_strand_id
1 'polypeptide(L)'
;MDTLAVVLEAPERLALRRLELLPVDDGDVVVEIDFSGISGGTERLLWSGTMPPFPGMGYPLVPGYESVGRIIGAGPEAECRIGERVFVPGASCYRDAKGLFGGTARRLVVPSARAIPVPESLAEQGILL
;
A
#
# COMPACT_ATOMS: atom_id res chain seq x y z
N MET A 1 3.91 10.74 -10.86
CA MET A 1 4.59 9.48 -10.47
C MET A 1 3.59 8.35 -10.55
N ASP A 2 3.98 7.22 -11.06
CA ASP A 2 3.10 6.06 -11.15
C ASP A 2 3.69 4.86 -10.39
N THR A 3 2.88 3.81 -10.27
CA THR A 3 3.27 2.56 -9.61
C THR A 3 2.65 1.39 -10.35
N LEU A 4 3.27 0.22 -10.23
CA LEU A 4 2.68 -1.04 -10.68
C LEU A 4 1.95 -1.65 -9.48
N ALA A 5 0.68 -1.97 -9.66
CA ALA A 5 -0.17 -2.45 -8.56
C ALA A 5 -0.99 -3.66 -8.98
N VAL A 6 -1.30 -4.49 -7.99
CA VAL A 6 -2.30 -5.55 -8.15
C VAL A 6 -3.67 -4.90 -7.96
N VAL A 7 -4.53 -5.04 -8.96
CA VAL A 7 -5.84 -4.39 -8.96
C VAL A 7 -6.95 -5.43 -9.10
N LEU A 8 -7.92 -5.37 -8.20
CA LEU A 8 -9.19 -6.05 -8.39
C LEU A 8 -10.10 -5.09 -9.14
N GLU A 9 -10.26 -5.34 -10.44
CA GLU A 9 -11.10 -4.52 -11.32
C GLU A 9 -12.57 -4.64 -10.94
N ALA A 10 -12.96 -5.84 -10.55
CA ALA A 10 -14.30 -6.25 -10.15
C ALA A 10 -14.13 -7.57 -9.39
N PRO A 11 -15.17 -8.08 -8.74
CA PRO A 11 -15.08 -9.42 -8.15
C PRO A 11 -14.58 -10.45 -9.17
N GLU A 12 -13.64 -11.29 -8.75
CA GLU A 12 -13.01 -12.37 -9.54
C GLU A 12 -12.23 -11.88 -10.78
N ARG A 13 -11.89 -10.58 -10.84
CA ARG A 13 -11.13 -10.01 -11.95
C ARG A 13 -9.90 -9.30 -11.43
N LEU A 14 -8.79 -10.01 -11.44
CA LEU A 14 -7.49 -9.52 -10.99
C LEU A 14 -6.65 -9.07 -12.19
N ALA A 15 -5.97 -7.95 -12.05
CA ALA A 15 -5.06 -7.44 -13.07
C ALA A 15 -3.83 -6.82 -12.42
N LEU A 16 -2.75 -6.81 -13.17
CA LEU A 16 -1.56 -6.04 -12.82
C LEU A 16 -1.61 -4.77 -13.67
N ARG A 17 -1.70 -3.61 -13.02
CA ARG A 17 -1.89 -2.34 -13.72
C ARG A 17 -0.92 -1.27 -13.24
N ARG A 18 -0.58 -0.39 -14.17
CA ARG A 18 0.12 0.84 -13.83
C ARG A 18 -0.91 1.89 -13.42
N LEU A 19 -0.76 2.39 -12.20
CA LEU A 19 -1.66 3.41 -11.64
C LEU A 19 -0.90 4.69 -11.35
N GLU A 20 -1.56 5.82 -11.52
CA GLU A 20 -0.99 7.10 -11.13
C GLU A 20 -1.16 7.31 -9.63
N LEU A 21 -0.08 7.71 -8.97
CA LEU A 21 -0.09 8.05 -7.56
C LEU A 21 -0.53 9.50 -7.38
N LEU A 22 -1.21 9.76 -6.26
CA LEU A 22 -1.55 11.13 -5.87
C LEU A 22 -0.26 11.90 -5.54
N PRO A 23 -0.27 13.24 -5.62
CA PRO A 23 0.91 14.05 -5.32
C PRO A 23 1.44 13.79 -3.91
N VAL A 24 2.74 13.94 -3.75
CA VAL A 24 3.41 13.83 -2.45
C VAL A 24 3.26 15.16 -1.72
N ASP A 25 2.57 15.16 -0.59
CA ASP A 25 2.42 16.35 0.26
C ASP A 25 3.64 16.54 1.16
N ASP A 26 3.71 17.69 1.83
CA ASP A 26 4.88 18.07 2.63
C ASP A 26 5.24 17.05 3.72
N GLY A 27 4.25 16.41 4.32
CA GLY A 27 4.45 15.43 5.39
C GLY A 27 4.42 13.97 4.94
N ASP A 28 4.37 13.73 3.63
CA ASP A 28 4.28 12.37 3.09
C ASP A 28 5.66 11.74 2.86
N VAL A 29 5.65 10.41 2.82
CA VAL A 29 6.81 9.62 2.40
C VAL A 29 6.44 8.74 1.22
N VAL A 30 7.43 8.44 0.38
CA VAL A 30 7.29 7.49 -0.72
C VAL A 30 8.03 6.22 -0.31
N VAL A 31 7.33 5.10 -0.31
CA VAL A 31 7.87 3.81 0.13
C VAL A 31 7.95 2.87 -1.07
N GLU A 32 9.13 2.35 -1.33
CA GLU A 32 9.30 1.26 -2.29
C GLU A 32 9.11 -0.06 -1.55
N ILE A 33 8.14 -0.84 -1.98
CA ILE A 33 7.70 -2.06 -1.28
C ILE A 33 8.53 -3.25 -1.74
N ASP A 34 9.05 -4.00 -0.79
CA ASP A 34 9.79 -5.25 -1.03
C ASP A 34 8.87 -6.46 -0.92
N PHE A 35 7.98 -6.46 0.08
CA PHE A 35 7.06 -7.56 0.35
C PHE A 35 5.71 -7.03 0.78
N SER A 36 4.64 -7.69 0.31
CA SER A 36 3.27 -7.48 0.78
C SER A 36 2.68 -8.79 1.23
N GLY A 37 2.01 -8.78 2.37
CA GLY A 37 1.27 -9.94 2.87
C GLY A 37 -0.10 -10.05 2.20
N ILE A 38 -0.58 -11.26 2.07
CA ILE A 38 -1.93 -11.54 1.60
C ILE A 38 -2.73 -12.08 2.78
N SER A 39 -3.77 -11.33 3.16
CA SER A 39 -4.69 -11.77 4.21
C SER A 39 -5.75 -12.68 3.60
N GLY A 40 -5.64 -13.99 3.86
CA GLY A 40 -6.53 -14.97 3.25
C GLY A 40 -8.00 -14.68 3.48
N GLY A 41 -8.37 -14.18 4.68
CA GLY A 41 -9.76 -13.84 4.98
C GLY A 41 -10.25 -12.60 4.23
N THR A 42 -9.51 -11.51 4.33
CA THR A 42 -9.91 -10.23 3.75
C THR A 42 -9.89 -10.25 2.23
N GLU A 43 -8.78 -10.69 1.63
CA GLU A 43 -8.66 -10.74 0.18
C GLU A 43 -9.66 -11.70 -0.45
N ARG A 44 -10.03 -12.76 0.25
CA ARG A 44 -11.06 -13.69 -0.22
C ARG A 44 -12.42 -13.01 -0.34
N LEU A 45 -12.79 -12.19 0.64
CA LEU A 45 -14.04 -11.43 0.61
C LEU A 45 -14.02 -10.40 -0.52
N LEU A 46 -12.90 -9.73 -0.72
CA LEU A 46 -12.74 -8.76 -1.80
C LEU A 46 -12.82 -9.46 -3.16
N TRP A 47 -12.13 -10.59 -3.30
CA TRP A 47 -12.13 -11.38 -4.53
C TRP A 47 -13.54 -11.85 -4.89
N SER A 48 -14.27 -12.41 -3.94
CA SER A 48 -15.60 -12.94 -4.18
C SER A 48 -16.70 -11.88 -4.29
N GLY A 49 -16.39 -10.63 -3.91
CA GLY A 49 -17.39 -9.55 -3.89
C GLY A 49 -18.36 -9.62 -2.72
N THR A 50 -18.00 -10.37 -1.67
CA THR A 50 -18.87 -10.56 -0.50
C THR A 50 -18.44 -9.75 0.73
N MET A 51 -17.45 -8.87 0.57
CA MET A 51 -17.05 -7.97 1.64
C MET A 51 -18.24 -7.08 2.03
N PRO A 52 -18.61 -7.00 3.32
CA PRO A 52 -19.67 -6.09 3.75
C PRO A 52 -19.34 -4.64 3.38
N PRO A 53 -20.31 -3.86 2.91
CA PRO A 53 -20.07 -2.47 2.53
C PRO A 53 -19.57 -1.63 3.71
N PHE A 54 -18.57 -0.78 3.46
CA PHE A 54 -18.09 0.20 4.41
C PHE A 54 -17.56 1.42 3.66
N PRO A 55 -17.39 2.59 4.31
CA PRO A 55 -16.92 3.79 3.64
C PRO A 55 -15.55 3.58 2.98
N GLY A 56 -15.44 3.98 1.71
CA GLY A 56 -14.22 3.82 0.92
C GLY A 56 -14.11 2.51 0.17
N MET A 57 -15.00 1.57 0.43
CA MET A 57 -15.03 0.30 -0.30
C MET A 57 -15.59 0.50 -1.71
N GLY A 58 -14.96 -0.13 -2.70
CA GLY A 58 -15.44 -0.13 -4.08
C GLY A 58 -14.38 -0.62 -5.04
N TYR A 59 -14.81 -0.99 -6.24
CA TYR A 59 -13.94 -1.46 -7.32
C TYR A 59 -13.79 -0.35 -8.38
N PRO A 60 -12.67 -0.28 -9.08
CA PRO A 60 -11.45 -1.08 -8.88
C PRO A 60 -10.75 -0.71 -7.58
N LEU A 61 -10.10 -1.69 -6.96
CA LEU A 61 -9.37 -1.47 -5.72
C LEU A 61 -8.01 -2.18 -5.72
N VAL A 62 -7.09 -1.64 -4.91
CA VAL A 62 -5.81 -2.28 -4.63
C VAL A 62 -5.93 -2.90 -3.23
N PRO A 63 -5.73 -4.23 -3.09
CA PRO A 63 -5.81 -4.88 -1.78
C PRO A 63 -4.52 -4.72 -0.98
N GLY A 64 -4.47 -5.35 0.19
CA GLY A 64 -3.27 -5.47 1.00
C GLY A 64 -3.14 -4.40 2.08
N TYR A 65 -2.89 -4.82 3.32
CA TYR A 65 -2.66 -3.92 4.44
C TYR A 65 -1.44 -4.31 5.27
N GLU A 66 -0.58 -5.15 4.71
CA GLU A 66 0.69 -5.55 5.32
C GLU A 66 1.78 -5.43 4.26
N SER A 67 2.50 -4.32 4.29
CA SER A 67 3.57 -4.08 3.33
C SER A 67 4.83 -3.62 4.05
N VAL A 68 5.97 -4.11 3.58
CA VAL A 68 7.28 -3.75 4.12
C VAL A 68 8.14 -3.22 2.98
N GLY A 69 8.82 -2.14 3.24
CA GLY A 69 9.69 -1.54 2.24
C GLY A 69 10.60 -0.48 2.84
N ARG A 70 11.10 0.36 1.97
CA ARG A 70 12.06 1.39 2.34
C ARG A 70 11.61 2.74 1.81
N ILE A 71 11.75 3.77 2.61
CA ILE A 71 11.45 5.13 2.21
C ILE A 71 12.50 5.58 1.21
N ILE A 72 12.06 5.91 -0.01
CA ILE A 72 12.94 6.36 -1.10
C ILE A 72 12.76 7.83 -1.45
N GLY A 73 11.72 8.47 -0.92
CA GLY A 73 11.44 9.87 -1.15
C GLY A 73 10.50 10.40 -0.08
N ALA A 74 10.40 11.72 0.02
CA ALA A 74 9.56 12.36 1.03
C ALA A 74 9.30 13.81 0.68
N GLY A 75 8.22 14.37 1.21
CA GLY A 75 8.03 15.80 1.25
C GLY A 75 9.04 16.45 2.21
N PRO A 76 9.17 17.79 2.16
CA PRO A 76 10.23 18.49 2.92
C PRO A 76 10.17 18.25 4.43
N GLU A 77 9.00 17.95 5.00
CA GLU A 77 8.88 17.73 6.44
C GLU A 77 9.32 16.33 6.88
N ALA A 78 9.54 15.41 5.94
CA ALA A 78 9.87 14.02 6.25
C ALA A 78 11.15 13.54 5.57
N GLU A 79 11.93 14.42 4.96
CA GLU A 79 13.15 14.06 4.23
C GLU A 79 14.18 13.31 5.09
N CYS A 80 14.23 13.58 6.39
CA CYS A 80 15.14 12.91 7.31
C CYS A 80 14.88 11.41 7.43
N ARG A 81 13.73 10.93 6.98
CA ARG A 81 13.35 9.53 7.04
C ARG A 81 13.76 8.73 5.80
N ILE A 82 14.27 9.35 4.77
CA ILE A 82 14.71 8.65 3.55
C ILE A 82 15.77 7.61 3.93
N GLY A 83 15.57 6.37 3.47
CA GLY A 83 16.44 5.23 3.80
C GLY A 83 15.92 4.35 4.91
N GLU A 84 14.90 4.77 5.68
CA GLU A 84 14.32 3.95 6.74
C GLU A 84 13.56 2.77 6.17
N ARG A 85 13.70 1.63 6.85
CA ARG A 85 12.88 0.45 6.59
C ARG A 85 11.60 0.58 7.41
N VAL A 86 10.45 0.38 6.74
CA VAL A 86 9.16 0.65 7.36
C VAL A 86 8.13 -0.43 7.04
N PHE A 87 7.16 -0.56 7.93
CA PHE A 87 5.92 -1.30 7.73
C PHE A 87 4.81 -0.30 7.41
N VAL A 88 4.01 -0.59 6.40
CA VAL A 88 2.88 0.26 6.00
C VAL A 88 1.59 -0.56 6.07
N PRO A 89 0.64 -0.17 6.94
CA PRO A 89 -0.61 -0.91 7.13
C PRO A 89 -1.70 -0.56 6.11
N GLY A 90 -1.31 -0.23 4.90
CA GLY A 90 -2.20 0.14 3.82
C GLY A 90 -2.02 1.57 3.38
N ALA A 91 -2.57 1.89 2.23
CA ALA A 91 -2.42 3.20 1.62
C ALA A 91 -3.65 3.58 0.80
N SER A 92 -3.96 4.87 0.74
CA SER A 92 -5.01 5.42 -0.12
C SER A 92 -4.37 6.47 -1.02
N CYS A 93 -3.52 6.03 -1.94
CA CYS A 93 -2.64 6.91 -2.70
C CYS A 93 -2.84 6.85 -4.22
N TYR A 94 -3.93 6.27 -4.69
CA TYR A 94 -4.17 6.08 -6.11
C TYR A 94 -5.24 7.02 -6.63
N ARG A 95 -5.02 7.54 -7.84
CA ARG A 95 -5.97 8.44 -8.49
C ARG A 95 -7.20 7.69 -9.00
N ASP A 96 -6.99 6.52 -9.61
CA ASP A 96 -8.03 5.81 -10.35
C ASP A 96 -8.45 4.48 -9.73
N ALA A 97 -8.09 4.21 -8.48
CA ALA A 97 -8.47 3.00 -7.78
C ALA A 97 -8.68 3.29 -6.30
N LYS A 98 -9.56 2.51 -5.67
CA LYS A 98 -9.78 2.61 -4.23
C LYS A 98 -8.58 2.00 -3.51
N GLY A 99 -8.15 2.63 -2.44
CA GLY A 99 -6.96 2.23 -1.70
C GLY A 99 -7.19 2.21 -0.20
N LEU A 100 -8.35 1.76 0.27
CA LEU A 100 -8.55 1.66 1.71
C LEU A 100 -7.56 0.68 2.32
N PHE A 101 -7.33 -0.45 1.65
CA PHE A 101 -6.25 -1.38 1.96
C PHE A 101 -4.97 -0.96 1.21
N GLY A 102 -4.97 -1.00 -0.09
CA GLY A 102 -4.06 -0.28 -0.97
C GLY A 102 -2.57 -0.60 -0.92
N GLY A 103 -2.15 -1.63 -0.20
CA GLY A 103 -0.72 -1.86 0.03
C GLY A 103 0.01 -2.72 -1.00
N THR A 104 -0.72 -3.41 -1.87
CA THR A 104 -0.11 -4.33 -2.83
C THR A 104 0.27 -3.62 -4.11
N ALA A 105 1.29 -2.80 -4.02
CA ALA A 105 1.86 -2.04 -5.13
C ALA A 105 3.35 -1.87 -4.93
N ARG A 106 4.05 -1.58 -6.00
CA ARG A 106 5.50 -1.39 -5.96
C ARG A 106 5.90 -0.16 -5.15
N ARG A 107 5.13 0.93 -5.25
CA ARG A 107 5.38 2.17 -4.52
C ARG A 107 4.10 2.68 -3.90
N LEU A 108 4.23 3.21 -2.70
CA LEU A 108 3.13 3.83 -1.97
C LEU A 108 3.51 5.25 -1.58
N VAL A 109 2.51 6.12 -1.52
CA VAL A 109 2.65 7.47 -0.93
C VAL A 109 1.74 7.49 0.29
N VAL A 110 2.31 7.70 1.45
CA VAL A 110 1.55 7.70 2.71
C VAL A 110 2.01 8.83 3.62
N PRO A 111 1.14 9.32 4.52
CA PRO A 111 1.59 10.23 5.57
C PRO A 111 2.72 9.58 6.39
N SER A 112 3.70 10.38 6.80
CA SER A 112 4.86 9.90 7.54
C SER A 112 4.47 9.05 8.76
N ALA A 113 3.41 9.43 9.48
CA ALA A 113 2.93 8.69 10.64
C ALA A 113 2.43 7.27 10.34
N ARG A 114 2.09 6.99 9.08
CA ARG A 114 1.62 5.67 8.66
C ARG A 114 2.77 4.74 8.23
N ALA A 115 3.97 5.25 8.14
CA ALA A 115 5.15 4.45 7.84
C ALA A 115 5.86 4.13 9.16
N ILE A 116 5.68 2.91 9.64
CA ILE A 116 6.13 2.48 10.97
C ILE A 116 7.54 1.92 10.87
N PRO A 117 8.52 2.50 11.60
CA PRO A 117 9.89 2.00 11.55
C PRO A 117 9.99 0.54 11.99
N VAL A 118 10.79 -0.25 11.28
CA VAL A 118 11.07 -1.64 11.66
C VAL A 118 12.58 -1.87 11.72
N PRO A 119 13.05 -2.70 12.68
CA PRO A 119 14.47 -2.98 12.81
C PRO A 119 15.06 -3.66 11.56
N GLU A 120 16.26 -3.24 11.17
CA GLU A 120 16.99 -3.87 10.05
C GLU A 120 17.29 -5.35 10.32
N SER A 121 17.36 -5.73 11.59
CA SER A 121 17.69 -7.11 11.99
C SER A 121 16.55 -8.11 11.78
N LEU A 122 15.31 -7.64 11.59
CA LEU A 122 14.18 -8.54 11.36
C LEU A 122 14.13 -8.97 9.90
N ALA A 123 13.87 -10.27 9.69
CA ALA A 123 13.58 -10.76 8.35
C ALA A 123 12.22 -10.19 7.89
N GLU A 124 12.11 -9.85 6.61
CA GLU A 124 10.92 -9.23 6.06
C GLU A 124 9.69 -10.11 6.23
N GLN A 125 9.84 -11.42 6.02
CA GLN A 125 8.75 -12.38 6.20
C GLN A 125 8.26 -12.46 7.65
N GLY A 126 9.13 -12.18 8.61
CA GLY A 126 8.75 -12.18 10.03
C GLY A 126 7.96 -10.96 10.46
N ILE A 127 7.92 -9.92 9.63
CA ILE A 127 7.17 -8.70 9.90
C ILE A 127 5.72 -8.85 9.41
N LEU A 128 5.51 -9.66 8.39
CA LEU A 128 4.22 -9.86 7.73
C LEU A 128 3.48 -11.06 8.33
N LEU A 129 3.01 -10.93 9.55
CA LEU A 129 2.30 -12.04 10.20
C LEU A 129 0.79 -11.79 10.29
#